data_fc91249586235901669a615c2a119304
#
_entry.id   fc91249586235901669a615c2a119304
#
_cell.length_a   1.000
_cell.length_b   1.000
_cell.length_c   1.000
_cell.angle_alpha   90.00
_cell.angle_beta   90.00
_cell.angle_gamma   90.00
#
_symmetry.space_group_name_H-M   'P 1'
#
loop_
_entity.id
_entity.type
_entity.pdbx_description
1 polymer ?
#
loop_
_entity_poly.entity_id
_entity_poly.type
_entity_poly.pdbx_seq_one_letter_code
_entity_poly.pdbx_strand_id
1 'polypeptide(L)'
;VKVESPDGGDPLRKWRKLHEGTSLWWAVQGRNKKSVTANLKHPEGREFVRKLIAEADILVENFRPGVLEKLGLGWETLKADNPGLVMVRLSGFGQTGPYKDQPGFGAVGESMGGLRYITGFPDRPPVRTGISIGDSIAALWGAIGALMALRHKEVNGGAGQVVDVALYEAVFAMMESMVPEFDVFGFVRERTGNIMPGITPSSTHTTRDAKHVTIGANGDAIFKRFMNAIGRPDLANDPTLADNAGRDARRDEIYGLIDDWCAGLDEADVLAMLAAAEVP
;
A
#
# COMPACT_ATOMS: atom_id res chain seq x y z
N VAL A 1 -8.52 -8.06 20.97
CA VAL A 1 -8.91 -6.95 21.86
C VAL A 1 -8.14 -5.70 21.45
N LYS A 2 -8.82 -4.54 21.44
CA LYS A 2 -8.20 -3.22 21.27
C LYS A 2 -8.15 -2.50 22.62
N VAL A 3 -6.96 -2.17 23.07
CA VAL A 3 -6.75 -1.37 24.28
C VAL A 3 -6.67 0.10 23.88
N GLU A 4 -7.46 0.94 24.52
CA GLU A 4 -7.58 2.37 24.21
C GLU A 4 -7.40 3.23 25.47
N SER A 5 -7.05 4.52 25.27
CA SER A 5 -7.03 5.48 26.37
C SER A 5 -8.46 5.70 26.92
N PRO A 6 -8.65 5.81 28.25
CA PRO A 6 -9.93 6.23 28.80
C PRO A 6 -10.30 7.67 28.40
N ASP A 7 -9.33 8.49 28.02
CA ASP A 7 -9.50 9.89 27.63
C ASP A 7 -9.92 10.01 26.15
N GLY A 8 -11.12 9.53 25.83
CA GLY A 8 -11.73 9.66 24.50
C GLY A 8 -11.36 8.59 23.48
N GLY A 9 -10.64 7.53 23.87
CA GLY A 9 -10.32 6.39 23.03
C GLY A 9 -9.29 6.67 21.93
N ASP A 10 -9.36 5.90 20.86
CA ASP A 10 -8.52 6.11 19.67
C ASP A 10 -8.92 7.39 18.93
N PRO A 11 -7.96 8.25 18.52
CA PRO A 11 -8.24 9.47 17.76
C PRO A 11 -9.10 9.23 16.50
N LEU A 12 -9.01 8.05 15.89
CA LEU A 12 -9.79 7.66 14.72
C LEU A 12 -11.31 7.73 14.95
N ARG A 13 -11.75 7.62 16.20
CA ARG A 13 -13.16 7.75 16.57
C ARG A 13 -13.77 9.12 16.23
N LYS A 14 -12.91 10.14 16.03
CA LYS A 14 -13.32 11.53 15.76
C LYS A 14 -12.89 12.02 14.36
N TRP A 15 -12.32 11.15 13.53
CA TRP A 15 -11.76 11.55 12.24
C TRP A 15 -12.75 11.37 11.09
N ARG A 16 -12.62 12.24 10.07
CA ARG A 16 -13.41 12.24 8.82
C ARG A 16 -14.91 12.47 9.06
N LYS A 17 -15.77 11.72 8.37
CA LYS A 17 -17.23 11.87 8.46
C LYS A 17 -17.79 11.13 9.67
N LEU A 18 -18.54 11.86 10.49
CA LEU A 18 -19.24 11.31 11.64
C LEU A 18 -20.71 11.05 11.30
N HIS A 19 -21.22 9.93 11.74
CA HIS A 19 -22.64 9.58 11.74
C HIS A 19 -23.05 9.33 13.18
N GLU A 20 -24.03 10.08 13.67
CA GLU A 20 -24.48 10.02 15.08
C GLU A 20 -23.32 10.09 16.09
N GLY A 21 -22.37 10.98 15.85
CA GLY A 21 -21.20 11.17 16.71
C GLY A 21 -20.10 10.12 16.56
N THR A 22 -20.26 9.11 15.71
CA THR A 22 -19.29 8.04 15.47
C THR A 22 -18.65 8.18 14.10
N SER A 23 -17.32 8.08 14.04
CA SER A 23 -16.57 8.06 12.80
C SER A 23 -16.92 6.80 11.98
N LEU A 24 -17.33 6.99 10.73
CA LEU A 24 -17.55 5.88 9.80
C LEU A 24 -16.21 5.13 9.50
N TRP A 25 -15.11 5.84 9.55
CA TRP A 25 -13.79 5.20 9.40
C TRP A 25 -13.45 4.32 10.60
N TRP A 26 -13.76 4.78 11.81
CA TRP A 26 -13.65 3.92 13.00
C TRP A 26 -14.52 2.66 12.89
N ALA A 27 -15.75 2.79 12.43
CA ALA A 27 -16.64 1.64 12.24
C ALA A 27 -16.02 0.55 11.34
N VAL A 28 -15.27 0.96 10.30
CA VAL A 28 -14.51 0.04 9.44
C VAL A 28 -13.30 -0.55 10.15
N GLN A 29 -12.45 0.29 10.75
CA GLN A 29 -11.19 -0.15 11.35
C GLN A 29 -11.39 -0.86 12.71
N GLY A 30 -12.44 -0.49 13.44
CA GLY A 30 -12.82 -1.13 14.71
C GLY A 30 -13.56 -2.44 14.56
N ARG A 31 -13.97 -2.80 13.33
CA ARG A 31 -14.77 -3.99 13.05
C ARG A 31 -14.13 -5.25 13.64
N ASN A 32 -14.98 -6.08 14.26
CA ASN A 32 -14.60 -7.35 14.89
C ASN A 32 -13.59 -7.24 16.04
N LYS A 33 -13.43 -6.05 16.64
CA LYS A 33 -12.56 -5.84 17.79
C LYS A 33 -13.37 -5.54 19.04
N LYS A 34 -13.11 -6.28 20.12
CA LYS A 34 -13.59 -5.92 21.47
C LYS A 34 -12.72 -4.77 21.98
N SER A 35 -13.33 -3.66 22.39
CA SER A 35 -12.62 -2.51 22.95
C SER A 35 -12.63 -2.56 24.47
N VAL A 36 -11.48 -2.25 25.06
CA VAL A 36 -11.32 -2.01 26.51
C VAL A 36 -10.50 -0.76 26.71
N THR A 37 -10.69 -0.07 27.82
CA THR A 37 -9.92 1.12 28.16
C THR A 37 -8.93 0.83 29.27
N ALA A 38 -7.69 1.34 29.13
CA ALA A 38 -6.68 1.28 30.18
C ALA A 38 -5.80 2.53 30.14
N ASN A 39 -5.57 3.13 31.29
CA ASN A 39 -4.62 4.23 31.43
C ASN A 39 -3.20 3.68 31.63
N LEU A 40 -2.43 3.61 30.57
CA LEU A 40 -1.05 3.12 30.60
C LEU A 40 -0.09 4.02 31.42
N LYS A 41 -0.48 5.23 31.79
CA LYS A 41 0.29 6.08 32.71
C LYS A 41 0.13 5.64 34.16
N HIS A 42 -0.96 4.93 34.48
CA HIS A 42 -1.21 4.42 35.82
C HIS A 42 -0.68 2.99 36.00
N PRO A 43 -0.06 2.63 37.15
CA PRO A 43 0.46 1.30 37.39
C PRO A 43 -0.56 0.18 37.20
N GLU A 44 -1.78 0.35 37.74
CA GLU A 44 -2.85 -0.65 37.62
C GLU A 44 -3.30 -0.85 36.17
N GLY A 45 -3.31 0.21 35.35
CA GLY A 45 -3.63 0.13 33.94
C GLY A 45 -2.58 -0.68 33.16
N ARG A 46 -1.30 -0.50 33.49
CA ARG A 46 -0.20 -1.32 32.92
C ARG A 46 -0.30 -2.77 33.34
N GLU A 47 -0.56 -3.04 34.61
CA GLU A 47 -0.72 -4.38 35.13
C GLU A 47 -1.91 -5.11 34.49
N PHE A 48 -3.03 -4.40 34.33
CA PHE A 48 -4.19 -4.93 33.58
C PHE A 48 -3.83 -5.34 32.15
N VAL A 49 -3.13 -4.46 31.43
CA VAL A 49 -2.72 -4.77 30.04
C VAL A 49 -1.68 -5.89 29.99
N ARG A 50 -0.74 -5.95 30.94
CA ARG A 50 0.25 -7.03 31.07
C ARG A 50 -0.43 -8.39 31.23
N LYS A 51 -1.48 -8.47 32.05
CA LYS A 51 -2.29 -9.70 32.21
C LYS A 51 -2.99 -10.11 30.92
N LEU A 52 -3.53 -9.15 30.17
CA LEU A 52 -4.12 -9.44 28.85
C LEU A 52 -3.08 -9.99 27.86
N ILE A 53 -1.87 -9.42 27.87
CA ILE A 53 -0.78 -9.84 26.97
C ILE A 53 -0.25 -11.22 27.36
N ALA A 54 -0.24 -11.57 28.64
CA ALA A 54 0.21 -12.89 29.11
C ALA A 54 -0.61 -14.04 28.52
N GLU A 55 -1.87 -13.78 28.16
CA GLU A 55 -2.79 -14.76 27.53
C GLU A 55 -2.94 -14.56 26.00
N ALA A 56 -2.22 -13.60 25.40
CA ALA A 56 -2.33 -13.30 23.99
C ALA A 56 -1.30 -14.06 23.14
N ASP A 57 -1.70 -14.50 21.96
CA ASP A 57 -0.75 -15.05 20.99
C ASP A 57 0.04 -13.95 20.27
N ILE A 58 -0.61 -12.81 20.00
CA ILE A 58 -0.04 -11.71 19.25
C ILE A 58 -0.35 -10.38 19.95
N LEU A 59 0.69 -9.57 20.17
CA LEU A 59 0.59 -8.17 20.52
C LEU A 59 0.93 -7.32 19.31
N VAL A 60 0.05 -6.38 18.94
CA VAL A 60 0.32 -5.37 17.92
C VAL A 60 0.40 -4.00 18.57
N GLU A 61 1.49 -3.28 18.32
CA GLU A 61 1.68 -1.92 18.84
C GLU A 61 2.25 -0.99 17.76
N ASN A 62 2.00 0.32 17.91
CA ASN A 62 2.52 1.34 17.00
C ASN A 62 2.98 2.60 17.74
N PHE A 63 3.51 2.44 18.93
CA PHE A 63 4.17 3.53 19.65
C PHE A 63 5.55 3.84 19.04
N ARG A 64 6.09 5.00 19.38
CA ARG A 64 7.49 5.29 19.09
C ARG A 64 8.39 4.30 19.80
N PRO A 65 9.55 3.92 19.20
CA PRO A 65 10.53 3.07 19.86
C PRO A 65 10.86 3.55 21.27
N GLY A 66 10.98 2.61 22.21
CA GLY A 66 11.27 2.89 23.61
C GLY A 66 10.08 3.33 24.48
N VAL A 67 8.90 3.58 23.91
CA VAL A 67 7.71 3.99 24.72
C VAL A 67 7.21 2.82 25.56
N LEU A 68 7.02 1.64 24.98
CA LEU A 68 6.58 0.47 25.74
C LEU A 68 7.61 0.04 26.78
N GLU A 69 8.90 0.16 26.47
CA GLU A 69 9.99 -0.10 27.41
C GLU A 69 9.89 0.82 28.65
N LYS A 70 9.67 2.13 28.46
CA LYS A 70 9.46 3.09 29.55
C LYS A 70 8.21 2.80 30.39
N LEU A 71 7.21 2.16 29.79
CA LEU A 71 5.99 1.74 30.49
C LEU A 71 6.13 0.38 31.19
N GLY A 72 7.28 -0.30 31.08
CA GLY A 72 7.47 -1.65 31.59
C GLY A 72 6.72 -2.73 30.79
N LEU A 73 6.39 -2.43 29.55
CA LEU A 73 5.70 -3.30 28.59
C LEU A 73 6.59 -3.58 27.37
N GLY A 74 7.91 -3.46 27.51
CA GLY A 74 8.87 -3.79 26.45
C GLY A 74 9.01 -5.30 26.24
N TRP A 75 9.61 -5.68 25.11
CA TRP A 75 9.75 -7.07 24.69
C TRP A 75 10.33 -7.99 25.76
N GLU A 76 11.44 -7.62 26.38
CA GLU A 76 12.11 -8.49 27.35
C GLU A 76 11.24 -8.77 28.60
N THR A 77 10.44 -7.79 29.02
CA THR A 77 9.48 -7.96 30.13
C THR A 77 8.34 -8.89 29.71
N LEU A 78 7.73 -8.63 28.55
CA LEU A 78 6.58 -9.39 28.09
C LEU A 78 6.95 -10.82 27.69
N LYS A 79 8.13 -11.03 27.11
CA LYS A 79 8.66 -12.35 26.79
C LYS A 79 8.90 -13.21 28.03
N ALA A 80 9.27 -12.60 29.15
CA ALA A 80 9.44 -13.33 30.41
C ALA A 80 8.09 -13.85 30.94
N ASP A 81 7.01 -13.09 30.75
CA ASP A 81 5.65 -13.49 31.15
C ASP A 81 5.00 -14.46 30.16
N ASN A 82 5.26 -14.28 28.87
CA ASN A 82 4.72 -15.09 27.78
C ASN A 82 5.82 -15.39 26.75
N PRO A 83 6.59 -16.46 26.94
CA PRO A 83 7.68 -16.84 26.02
C PRO A 83 7.21 -17.13 24.59
N GLY A 84 5.93 -17.43 24.40
CA GLY A 84 5.32 -17.69 23.11
C GLY A 84 4.73 -16.45 22.43
N LEU A 85 4.87 -15.26 22.99
CA LEU A 85 4.30 -14.03 22.44
C LEU A 85 4.94 -13.67 21.10
N VAL A 86 4.11 -13.38 20.10
CA VAL A 86 4.54 -12.69 18.88
C VAL A 86 4.24 -11.19 19.04
N MET A 87 5.27 -10.35 18.99
CA MET A 87 5.11 -8.91 19.17
C MET A 87 5.36 -8.19 17.83
N VAL A 88 4.29 -7.64 17.23
CA VAL A 88 4.37 -6.84 16.00
C VAL A 88 4.50 -5.37 16.35
N ARG A 89 5.59 -4.74 15.93
CA ARG A 89 5.93 -3.35 16.23
C ARG A 89 5.94 -2.54 14.94
N LEU A 90 4.94 -1.67 14.77
CA LEU A 90 4.85 -0.79 13.61
C LEU A 90 5.29 0.62 13.99
N SER A 91 6.30 1.14 13.31
CA SER A 91 6.77 2.51 13.56
C SER A 91 7.21 3.20 12.26
N GLY A 92 7.48 4.50 12.30
CA GLY A 92 7.87 5.25 11.11
C GLY A 92 9.11 4.68 10.43
N PHE A 93 10.14 4.36 11.23
CA PHE A 93 11.48 3.98 10.75
C PHE A 93 12.02 2.68 11.35
N GLY A 94 11.17 1.85 11.97
CA GLY A 94 11.59 0.61 12.63
C GLY A 94 12.12 0.84 14.04
N GLN A 95 12.50 -0.27 14.68
CA GLN A 95 13.04 -0.28 16.06
C GLN A 95 14.55 -0.07 16.08
N THR A 96 15.21 -0.16 14.94
CA THR A 96 16.67 -0.08 14.78
C THR A 96 17.03 0.94 13.70
N GLY A 97 18.34 1.14 13.45
CA GLY A 97 18.82 2.03 12.42
C GLY A 97 18.90 3.51 12.82
N PRO A 98 19.47 4.36 11.92
CA PRO A 98 19.80 5.76 12.25
C PRO A 98 18.58 6.67 12.41
N TYR A 99 17.42 6.32 11.83
CA TYR A 99 16.20 7.13 11.88
C TYR A 99 15.16 6.63 12.90
N LYS A 100 15.45 5.59 13.68
CA LYS A 100 14.48 4.97 14.61
C LYS A 100 13.80 5.96 15.57
N ASP A 101 14.52 7.00 15.97
CA ASP A 101 14.03 8.02 16.91
C ASP A 101 13.31 9.19 16.23
N GLN A 102 13.31 9.22 14.89
CA GLN A 102 12.61 10.26 14.13
C GLN A 102 11.09 10.07 14.16
N PRO A 103 10.32 11.16 14.20
CA PRO A 103 8.86 11.06 14.07
C PRO A 103 8.48 10.64 12.65
N GLY A 104 7.59 9.63 12.53
CA GLY A 104 7.09 9.15 11.26
C GLY A 104 5.60 8.86 11.31
N PHE A 105 4.94 9.13 10.19
CA PHE A 105 3.54 8.76 9.90
C PHE A 105 3.47 8.15 8.51
N GLY A 106 2.33 7.54 8.14
CA GLY A 106 2.13 6.93 6.83
C GLY A 106 2.55 7.82 5.66
N ALA A 107 2.22 9.12 5.71
CA ALA A 107 2.63 10.07 4.67
C ALA A 107 4.16 10.26 4.55
N VAL A 108 4.88 10.17 5.66
CA VAL A 108 6.36 10.22 5.67
C VAL A 108 6.91 8.91 5.13
N GLY A 109 6.33 7.77 5.52
CA GLY A 109 6.68 6.45 4.98
C GLY A 109 6.46 6.36 3.47
N GLU A 110 5.33 6.88 2.94
CA GLU A 110 5.06 6.98 1.50
C GLU A 110 6.12 7.79 0.75
N SER A 111 6.58 8.89 1.34
CA SER A 111 7.60 9.76 0.73
C SER A 111 8.99 9.13 0.77
N MET A 112 9.38 8.62 1.93
CA MET A 112 10.70 8.01 2.14
C MET A 112 10.85 6.69 1.40
N GLY A 113 9.75 5.90 1.31
CA GLY A 113 9.70 4.64 0.58
C GLY A 113 9.60 4.78 -0.94
N GLY A 114 9.53 6.03 -1.49
CA GLY A 114 9.56 6.29 -2.93
C GLY A 114 8.20 6.45 -3.61
N LEU A 115 7.11 5.95 -3.03
CA LEU A 115 5.79 5.94 -3.66
C LEU A 115 5.32 7.36 -4.09
N ARG A 116 5.53 8.35 -3.22
CA ARG A 116 5.19 9.74 -3.53
C ARG A 116 5.98 10.29 -4.70
N TYR A 117 7.25 9.96 -4.79
CA TYR A 117 8.13 10.47 -5.85
C TYR A 117 7.61 10.07 -7.24
N ILE A 118 7.16 8.83 -7.41
CA ILE A 118 6.72 8.30 -8.69
C ILE A 118 5.23 8.54 -8.99
N THR A 119 4.47 9.10 -8.02
CA THR A 119 3.02 9.29 -8.20
C THR A 119 2.70 10.71 -8.63
N GLY A 120 2.06 10.86 -9.78
CA GLY A 120 1.62 12.14 -10.34
C GLY A 120 2.14 12.40 -11.75
N PHE A 121 1.92 13.61 -12.24
CA PHE A 121 2.39 14.06 -13.55
C PHE A 121 3.78 14.66 -13.46
N PRO A 122 4.61 14.56 -14.53
CA PRO A 122 6.02 15.02 -14.50
C PRO A 122 6.17 16.52 -14.30
N ASP A 123 5.22 17.32 -14.78
CA ASP A 123 5.20 18.79 -14.73
C ASP A 123 4.62 19.36 -13.43
N ARG A 124 4.27 18.50 -12.47
CA ARG A 124 3.61 18.89 -11.21
C ARG A 124 4.32 18.28 -9.99
N PRO A 125 4.13 18.87 -8.80
CA PRO A 125 4.61 18.25 -7.57
C PRO A 125 4.04 16.84 -7.38
N PRO A 126 4.76 15.94 -6.69
CA PRO A 126 4.25 14.62 -6.34
C PRO A 126 2.90 14.69 -5.64
N VAL A 127 1.99 13.80 -5.97
CA VAL A 127 0.66 13.75 -5.37
C VAL A 127 0.49 12.59 -4.41
N ARG A 128 -0.50 12.73 -3.53
CA ARG A 128 -0.90 11.69 -2.59
C ARG A 128 -1.88 10.74 -3.26
N THR A 129 -1.76 9.45 -3.00
CA THR A 129 -2.89 8.53 -3.16
C THR A 129 -4.04 8.96 -2.23
N GLY A 130 -5.28 8.91 -2.66
CA GLY A 130 -6.42 9.45 -1.90
C GLY A 130 -6.73 8.75 -0.56
N ILE A 131 -5.95 7.74 -0.16
CA ILE A 131 -6.10 6.94 1.06
C ILE A 131 -4.80 6.88 1.87
N SER A 132 -4.85 6.29 3.08
CA SER A 132 -3.67 6.03 3.91
C SER A 132 -2.99 4.73 3.47
N ILE A 133 -2.41 4.75 2.27
CA ILE A 133 -1.87 3.54 1.64
C ILE A 133 -0.62 3.03 2.36
N GLY A 134 0.27 3.90 2.81
CA GLY A 134 1.47 3.52 3.56
C GLY A 134 1.15 2.77 4.85
N ASP A 135 0.17 3.27 5.62
CA ASP A 135 -0.31 2.58 6.83
C ASP A 135 -0.93 1.22 6.50
N SER A 136 -1.70 1.15 5.40
CA SER A 136 -2.35 -0.09 4.97
C SER A 136 -1.35 -1.15 4.53
N ILE A 137 -0.33 -0.77 3.76
CA ILE A 137 0.75 -1.67 3.34
C ILE A 137 1.52 -2.18 4.56
N ALA A 138 1.89 -1.30 5.49
CA ALA A 138 2.58 -1.71 6.72
C ALA A 138 1.73 -2.66 7.57
N ALA A 139 0.41 -2.43 7.65
CA ALA A 139 -0.51 -3.34 8.34
C ALA A 139 -0.57 -4.72 7.69
N LEU A 140 -0.53 -4.81 6.35
CA LEU A 140 -0.47 -6.09 5.62
C LEU A 140 0.85 -6.82 5.90
N TRP A 141 2.00 -6.14 5.84
CA TRP A 141 3.29 -6.73 6.21
C TRP A 141 3.32 -7.18 7.66
N GLY A 142 2.77 -6.38 8.58
CA GLY A 142 2.62 -6.75 9.98
C GLY A 142 1.76 -7.99 10.18
N ALA A 143 0.65 -8.12 9.46
CA ALA A 143 -0.22 -9.30 9.52
C ALA A 143 0.47 -10.54 8.94
N ILE A 144 1.15 -10.43 7.79
CA ILE A 144 1.93 -11.52 7.20
C ILE A 144 3.04 -11.95 8.16
N GLY A 145 3.83 -11.01 8.67
CA GLY A 145 4.90 -11.30 9.63
C GLY A 145 4.39 -11.97 10.90
N ALA A 146 3.25 -11.50 11.44
CA ALA A 146 2.60 -12.12 12.59
C ALA A 146 2.20 -13.57 12.33
N LEU A 147 1.58 -13.87 11.18
CA LEU A 147 1.18 -15.22 10.81
C LEU A 147 2.39 -16.14 10.59
N MET A 148 3.46 -15.64 9.96
CA MET A 148 4.72 -16.38 9.79
C MET A 148 5.37 -16.70 11.15
N ALA A 149 5.42 -15.71 12.05
CA ALA A 149 5.96 -15.88 13.38
C ALA A 149 5.13 -16.86 14.23
N LEU A 150 3.81 -16.79 14.14
CA LEU A 150 2.89 -17.71 14.79
C LEU A 150 3.08 -19.14 14.25
N ARG A 151 3.18 -19.30 12.96
CA ARG A 151 3.47 -20.61 12.34
C ARG A 151 4.82 -21.17 12.75
N HIS A 152 5.86 -20.31 12.81
CA HIS A 152 7.17 -20.70 13.31
C HIS A 152 7.09 -21.20 14.77
N LYS A 153 6.41 -20.45 15.64
CA LYS A 153 6.12 -20.82 17.02
C LYS A 153 5.48 -22.21 17.11
N GLU A 154 4.45 -22.49 16.33
CA GLU A 154 3.72 -23.75 16.35
C GLU A 154 4.56 -24.95 15.91
N VAL A 155 5.43 -24.77 14.92
CA VAL A 155 6.20 -25.87 14.30
C VAL A 155 7.55 -26.09 14.99
N ASN A 156 8.20 -25.03 15.49
CA ASN A 156 9.60 -25.06 15.93
C ASN A 156 9.80 -24.89 17.44
N GLY A 157 8.85 -25.26 18.26
CA GLY A 157 9.06 -25.40 19.70
C GLY A 157 8.56 -24.25 20.57
N GLY A 158 7.61 -23.46 20.08
CA GLY A 158 6.80 -22.57 20.92
C GLY A 158 7.39 -21.21 21.29
N ALA A 159 8.59 -20.86 20.83
CA ALA A 159 9.17 -19.55 21.08
C ALA A 159 8.52 -18.44 20.26
N GLY A 160 8.15 -17.34 20.92
CA GLY A 160 7.70 -16.12 20.27
C GLY A 160 8.86 -15.28 19.74
N GLN A 161 8.53 -14.21 19.01
CA GLN A 161 9.51 -13.30 18.43
C GLN A 161 8.95 -11.91 18.18
N VAL A 162 9.83 -10.94 17.95
CA VAL A 162 9.46 -9.60 17.49
C VAL A 162 9.37 -9.59 15.96
N VAL A 163 8.33 -8.95 15.44
CA VAL A 163 8.17 -8.57 14.04
C VAL A 163 8.25 -7.04 13.97
N ASP A 164 9.37 -6.53 13.48
CA ASP A 164 9.59 -5.09 13.31
C ASP A 164 9.16 -4.66 11.91
N VAL A 165 8.27 -3.67 11.82
CA VAL A 165 7.72 -3.17 10.56
C VAL A 165 7.89 -1.65 10.49
N ALA A 166 8.81 -1.19 9.67
CA ALA A 166 8.95 0.23 9.36
C ALA A 166 7.98 0.63 8.24
N LEU A 167 7.26 1.73 8.43
CA LEU A 167 6.32 2.24 7.42
C LEU A 167 6.99 2.48 6.07
N TYR A 168 8.20 3.06 6.07
CA TYR A 168 8.91 3.36 4.83
C TYR A 168 9.44 2.10 4.13
N GLU A 169 9.89 1.09 4.88
CA GLU A 169 10.36 -0.19 4.31
C GLU A 169 9.21 -0.99 3.71
N ALA A 170 8.06 -0.98 4.37
CA ALA A 170 6.86 -1.61 3.86
C ALA A 170 6.43 -1.02 2.51
N VAL A 171 6.49 0.31 2.36
CA VAL A 171 6.23 1.00 1.10
C VAL A 171 7.34 0.71 0.09
N PHE A 172 8.61 0.79 0.51
CA PHE A 172 9.76 0.52 -0.35
C PHE A 172 9.73 -0.90 -0.94
N ALA A 173 9.28 -1.88 -0.19
CA ALA A 173 9.11 -3.26 -0.66
C ALA A 173 8.13 -3.41 -1.85
N MET A 174 7.31 -2.38 -2.13
CA MET A 174 6.38 -2.34 -3.27
C MET A 174 6.98 -1.65 -4.50
N MET A 175 8.23 -1.17 -4.43
CA MET A 175 8.84 -0.34 -5.48
C MET A 175 9.46 -1.14 -6.64
N GLU A 176 9.04 -2.39 -6.82
CA GLU A 176 9.42 -3.24 -7.95
C GLU A 176 10.94 -3.31 -8.19
N SER A 177 11.35 -3.07 -9.44
CA SER A 177 12.74 -3.17 -9.93
C SER A 177 13.54 -1.86 -9.87
N MET A 178 13.03 -0.80 -9.22
CA MET A 178 13.65 0.53 -9.28
C MET A 178 15.11 0.56 -8.79
N VAL A 179 15.42 -0.21 -7.73
CA VAL A 179 16.79 -0.27 -7.22
C VAL A 179 17.74 -0.98 -8.18
N PRO A 180 17.45 -2.19 -8.68
CA PRO A 180 18.30 -2.82 -9.69
C PRO A 180 18.34 -2.05 -11.02
N GLU A 181 17.27 -1.37 -11.44
CA GLU A 181 17.30 -0.49 -12.62
C GLU A 181 18.29 0.67 -12.43
N PHE A 182 18.30 1.28 -11.25
CA PHE A 182 19.26 2.34 -10.93
C PHE A 182 20.69 1.81 -10.83
N ASP A 183 20.89 0.66 -10.16
CA ASP A 183 22.23 0.07 -9.97
C ASP A 183 22.89 -0.31 -11.31
N VAL A 184 22.13 -0.92 -12.20
CA VAL A 184 22.65 -1.42 -13.48
C VAL A 184 22.75 -0.34 -14.54
N PHE A 185 21.74 0.54 -14.63
CA PHE A 185 21.59 1.47 -15.74
C PHE A 185 21.70 2.96 -15.34
N GLY A 186 21.78 3.27 -14.05
CA GLY A 186 21.66 4.65 -13.56
C GLY A 186 20.26 5.26 -13.81
N PHE A 187 19.26 4.41 -14.10
CA PHE A 187 17.92 4.85 -14.46
C PHE A 187 17.12 5.22 -13.22
N VAL A 188 16.66 6.48 -13.17
CA VAL A 188 15.74 6.98 -12.14
C VAL A 188 14.34 7.00 -12.72
N ARG A 189 13.43 6.18 -12.14
CA ARG A 189 12.02 6.15 -12.54
C ARG A 189 11.32 7.42 -12.06
N GLU A 190 10.86 8.22 -13.01
CA GLU A 190 10.16 9.48 -12.75
C GLU A 190 8.65 9.31 -12.77
N ARG A 191 7.91 10.35 -12.41
CA ARG A 191 6.45 10.42 -12.56
C ARG A 191 6.08 10.44 -14.05
N THR A 192 5.10 9.65 -14.42
CA THR A 192 4.67 9.48 -15.81
C THR A 192 3.15 9.70 -16.01
N GLY A 193 2.49 10.26 -15.00
CA GLY A 193 1.04 10.46 -15.05
C GLY A 193 0.27 9.13 -15.05
N ASN A 194 -0.45 8.89 -16.13
CA ASN A 194 -1.29 7.70 -16.28
C ASN A 194 -0.60 6.54 -17.01
N ILE A 195 0.66 6.71 -17.36
CA ILE A 195 1.41 5.72 -18.15
C ILE A 195 2.27 4.85 -17.22
N MET A 196 2.28 3.54 -17.46
CA MET A 196 3.24 2.63 -16.82
C MET A 196 4.52 2.59 -17.66
N PRO A 197 5.67 3.02 -17.12
CA PRO A 197 6.92 3.00 -17.87
C PRO A 197 7.30 1.59 -18.35
N GLY A 198 7.68 1.47 -19.62
CA GLY A 198 8.11 0.20 -20.22
C GLY A 198 6.97 -0.79 -20.49
N ILE A 199 5.70 -0.41 -20.34
CA ILE A 199 4.53 -1.26 -20.60
C ILE A 199 3.53 -0.50 -21.47
N THR A 200 3.42 -0.86 -22.75
CA THR A 200 2.62 -0.13 -23.74
C THR A 200 1.68 -1.03 -24.55
N PRO A 201 0.37 -0.67 -24.67
CA PRO A 201 -0.33 0.39 -23.95
C PRO A 201 -0.91 -0.06 -22.60
N SER A 202 -0.75 0.78 -21.59
CA SER A 202 -1.42 0.66 -20.29
C SER A 202 -1.59 2.08 -19.74
N SER A 203 -2.78 2.68 -19.86
CA SER A 203 -3.02 4.09 -19.53
C SER A 203 -4.50 4.39 -19.32
N THR A 204 -4.78 5.63 -18.90
CA THR A 204 -6.13 6.16 -18.73
C THR A 204 -6.39 7.27 -19.77
N HIS A 205 -7.50 7.16 -20.48
CA HIS A 205 -7.89 8.04 -21.59
C HIS A 205 -9.21 8.75 -21.30
N THR A 206 -9.42 9.92 -21.91
CA THR A 206 -10.63 10.72 -21.70
C THR A 206 -11.57 10.53 -22.88
N THR A 207 -12.83 10.22 -22.59
CA THR A 207 -13.89 10.04 -23.59
C THR A 207 -14.56 11.36 -23.95
N ARG A 208 -15.35 11.37 -25.03
CA ARG A 208 -16.11 12.54 -25.52
C ARG A 208 -17.02 13.15 -24.44
N ASP A 209 -17.64 12.30 -23.62
CA ASP A 209 -18.50 12.72 -22.49
C ASP A 209 -17.72 13.06 -21.21
N ALA A 210 -16.41 13.35 -21.35
CA ALA A 210 -15.50 13.78 -20.27
C ALA A 210 -15.36 12.77 -19.10
N LYS A 211 -15.56 11.49 -19.37
CA LYS A 211 -15.25 10.42 -18.44
C LYS A 211 -13.86 9.83 -18.71
N HIS A 212 -13.43 8.94 -17.86
CA HIS A 212 -12.09 8.34 -17.93
C HIS A 212 -12.18 6.82 -17.99
N VAL A 213 -11.54 6.24 -19.01
CA VAL A 213 -11.45 4.79 -19.21
C VAL A 213 -10.00 4.36 -19.10
N THR A 214 -9.72 3.35 -18.29
CA THR A 214 -8.38 2.74 -18.20
C THR A 214 -8.35 1.53 -19.13
N ILE A 215 -7.32 1.46 -19.99
CA ILE A 215 -7.15 0.41 -21.00
C ILE A 215 -5.82 -0.30 -20.78
N GLY A 216 -5.86 -1.62 -20.56
CA GLY A 216 -4.68 -2.47 -20.38
C GLY A 216 -4.49 -3.43 -21.56
N ALA A 217 -3.88 -2.95 -22.66
CA ALA A 217 -3.72 -3.74 -23.88
C ALA A 217 -2.24 -4.09 -24.20
N ASN A 218 -1.43 -4.23 -23.17
CA ASN A 218 0.03 -4.46 -23.29
C ASN A 218 0.42 -5.90 -23.69
N GLY A 219 -0.45 -6.90 -23.53
CA GLY A 219 -0.20 -8.25 -24.00
C GLY A 219 -0.27 -8.32 -25.53
N ASP A 220 0.67 -9.05 -26.19
CA ASP A 220 0.81 -9.04 -27.66
C ASP A 220 -0.48 -9.40 -28.39
N ALA A 221 -1.15 -10.46 -27.97
CA ALA A 221 -2.44 -10.87 -28.55
C ALA A 221 -3.56 -9.86 -28.25
N ILE A 222 -3.54 -9.23 -27.06
CA ILE A 222 -4.52 -8.23 -26.68
C ILE A 222 -4.32 -6.95 -27.49
N PHE A 223 -3.08 -6.50 -27.65
CA PHE A 223 -2.74 -5.35 -28.50
C PHE A 223 -3.26 -5.55 -29.94
N LYS A 224 -3.03 -6.71 -30.52
CA LYS A 224 -3.50 -7.03 -31.86
C LYS A 224 -5.03 -6.98 -31.98
N ARG A 225 -5.75 -7.53 -31.00
CA ARG A 225 -7.23 -7.45 -30.96
C ARG A 225 -7.70 -6.01 -30.81
N PHE A 226 -7.05 -5.26 -29.91
CA PHE A 226 -7.37 -3.86 -29.68
C PHE A 226 -7.19 -3.00 -30.94
N MET A 227 -6.05 -3.09 -31.60
CA MET A 227 -5.80 -2.35 -32.84
C MET A 227 -6.82 -2.69 -33.94
N ASN A 228 -7.20 -3.96 -34.09
CA ASN A 228 -8.26 -4.33 -35.00
C ASN A 228 -9.63 -3.74 -34.62
N ALA A 229 -9.97 -3.75 -33.34
CA ALA A 229 -11.25 -3.24 -32.85
C ALA A 229 -11.40 -1.73 -33.07
N ILE A 230 -10.31 -0.97 -32.98
CA ILE A 230 -10.31 0.48 -33.23
C ILE A 230 -10.05 0.85 -34.68
N GLY A 231 -10.09 -0.14 -35.60
CA GLY A 231 -9.96 0.08 -37.03
C GLY A 231 -8.54 0.32 -37.55
N ARG A 232 -7.53 -0.16 -36.82
CA ARG A 232 -6.10 -0.05 -37.18
C ARG A 232 -5.45 -1.42 -37.43
N PRO A 233 -5.93 -2.20 -38.41
CA PRO A 233 -5.33 -3.48 -38.78
C PRO A 233 -3.90 -3.35 -39.29
N ASP A 234 -3.50 -2.19 -39.78
CA ASP A 234 -2.13 -1.84 -40.14
C ASP A 234 -1.18 -1.98 -38.93
N LEU A 235 -1.53 -1.41 -37.78
CA LEU A 235 -0.75 -1.52 -36.56
C LEU A 235 -0.86 -2.91 -35.92
N ALA A 236 -2.02 -3.55 -36.01
CA ALA A 236 -2.22 -4.91 -35.52
C ALA A 236 -1.29 -5.94 -36.19
N ASN A 237 -0.86 -5.68 -37.43
CA ASN A 237 -0.01 -6.56 -38.22
C ASN A 237 1.39 -5.98 -38.48
N ASP A 238 1.74 -4.86 -37.89
CA ASP A 238 3.06 -4.27 -37.98
C ASP A 238 4.08 -5.12 -37.18
N PRO A 239 5.08 -5.72 -37.83
CA PRO A 239 6.04 -6.57 -37.15
C PRO A 239 6.91 -5.81 -36.15
N THR A 240 7.02 -4.47 -36.26
CA THR A 240 7.75 -3.63 -35.30
C THR A 240 6.99 -3.43 -33.99
N LEU A 241 5.68 -3.74 -33.96
CA LEU A 241 4.80 -3.66 -32.79
C LEU A 241 4.42 -5.03 -32.23
N ALA A 242 5.05 -6.09 -32.73
CA ALA A 242 4.73 -7.46 -32.34
C ALA A 242 4.98 -7.75 -30.86
N ASP A 243 5.92 -7.06 -30.26
CA ASP A 243 6.28 -7.19 -28.85
C ASP A 243 6.16 -5.85 -28.09
N ASN A 244 6.26 -5.92 -26.75
CA ASN A 244 6.16 -4.74 -25.91
C ASN A 244 7.31 -3.74 -26.12
N ALA A 245 8.51 -4.19 -26.45
CA ALA A 245 9.66 -3.31 -26.66
C ALA A 245 9.46 -2.41 -27.89
N GLY A 246 8.96 -3.00 -28.98
CA GLY A 246 8.59 -2.24 -30.18
C GLY A 246 7.46 -1.23 -29.94
N ARG A 247 6.45 -1.62 -29.16
CA ARG A 247 5.35 -0.72 -28.80
C ARG A 247 5.82 0.42 -27.89
N ASP A 248 6.66 0.15 -26.92
CA ASP A 248 7.20 1.18 -26.03
C ASP A 248 8.10 2.18 -26.77
N ALA A 249 8.84 1.73 -27.77
CA ALA A 249 9.60 2.63 -28.64
C ALA A 249 8.73 3.60 -29.44
N ARG A 250 7.47 3.25 -29.70
CA ARG A 250 6.46 4.07 -30.41
C ARG A 250 5.30 4.48 -29.52
N ARG A 251 5.52 4.53 -28.20
CA ARG A 251 4.47 4.75 -27.23
C ARG A 251 3.65 6.03 -27.44
N ASP A 252 4.31 7.14 -27.77
CA ASP A 252 3.63 8.42 -27.92
C ASP A 252 2.67 8.42 -29.13
N GLU A 253 3.04 7.72 -30.21
CA GLU A 253 2.15 7.48 -31.37
C GLU A 253 0.94 6.62 -30.95
N ILE A 254 1.18 5.52 -30.24
CA ILE A 254 0.14 4.60 -29.81
C ILE A 254 -0.82 5.29 -28.83
N TYR A 255 -0.30 6.00 -27.85
CA TYR A 255 -1.15 6.72 -26.88
C TYR A 255 -1.94 7.85 -27.54
N GLY A 256 -1.34 8.64 -28.44
CA GLY A 256 -2.04 9.66 -29.18
C GLY A 256 -3.21 9.11 -30.01
N LEU A 257 -2.99 7.98 -30.67
CA LEU A 257 -4.05 7.29 -31.41
C LEU A 257 -5.20 6.83 -30.49
N ILE A 258 -4.89 6.28 -29.32
CA ILE A 258 -5.90 5.81 -28.38
C ILE A 258 -6.66 7.00 -27.77
N ASP A 259 -5.97 8.10 -27.46
CA ASP A 259 -6.58 9.33 -26.98
C ASP A 259 -7.58 9.90 -28.02
N ASP A 260 -7.20 9.99 -29.29
CA ASP A 260 -8.06 10.46 -30.36
C ASP A 260 -9.29 9.56 -30.55
N TRP A 261 -9.09 8.24 -30.49
CA TRP A 261 -10.19 7.27 -30.58
C TRP A 261 -11.17 7.41 -29.40
N CYS A 262 -10.67 7.49 -28.17
CA CYS A 262 -11.50 7.69 -26.99
C CYS A 262 -12.24 9.03 -27.01
N ALA A 263 -11.58 10.11 -27.41
CA ALA A 263 -12.18 11.44 -27.52
C ALA A 263 -13.34 11.51 -28.56
N GLY A 264 -13.38 10.58 -29.50
CA GLY A 264 -14.44 10.46 -30.48
C GLY A 264 -15.72 9.73 -30.01
N LEU A 265 -15.67 9.04 -28.87
CA LEU A 265 -16.72 8.12 -28.40
C LEU A 265 -17.15 8.44 -26.96
N ASP A 266 -18.38 8.10 -26.61
CA ASP A 266 -18.82 8.13 -25.21
C ASP A 266 -18.33 6.90 -24.46
N GLU A 267 -18.19 6.98 -23.13
CA GLU A 267 -17.69 5.89 -22.28
C GLU A 267 -18.38 4.55 -22.58
N ALA A 268 -19.71 4.57 -22.71
CA ALA A 268 -20.49 3.35 -22.94
C ALA A 268 -20.11 2.64 -24.25
N ASP A 269 -19.83 3.41 -25.30
CA ASP A 269 -19.42 2.87 -26.62
C ASP A 269 -17.99 2.30 -26.54
N VAL A 270 -17.07 3.03 -25.89
CA VAL A 270 -15.70 2.56 -25.66
C VAL A 270 -15.71 1.23 -24.92
N LEU A 271 -16.43 1.14 -23.78
CA LEU A 271 -16.51 -0.08 -22.98
C LEU A 271 -17.14 -1.25 -23.75
N ALA A 272 -18.19 -0.99 -24.54
CA ALA A 272 -18.83 -2.02 -25.36
C ALA A 272 -17.88 -2.58 -26.43
N MET A 273 -17.11 -1.71 -27.10
CA MET A 273 -16.11 -2.13 -28.10
C MET A 273 -14.96 -2.91 -27.48
N LEU A 274 -14.44 -2.45 -26.34
CA LEU A 274 -13.38 -3.17 -25.61
C LEU A 274 -13.83 -4.55 -25.13
N ALA A 275 -15.06 -4.64 -24.58
CA ALA A 275 -15.63 -5.92 -24.14
C ALA A 275 -15.81 -6.89 -25.31
N ALA A 276 -16.34 -6.42 -26.47
CA ALA A 276 -16.50 -7.25 -27.66
C ALA A 276 -15.16 -7.76 -28.23
N ALA A 277 -14.07 -7.01 -28.03
CA ALA A 277 -12.72 -7.38 -28.44
C ALA A 277 -11.93 -8.15 -27.37
N GLU A 278 -12.52 -8.42 -26.21
CA GLU A 278 -11.84 -9.03 -25.04
C GLU A 278 -10.57 -8.25 -24.65
N VAL A 279 -10.68 -6.92 -24.56
CA VAL A 279 -9.62 -6.00 -24.14
C VAL A 279 -9.97 -5.47 -22.74
N PRO A 280 -9.09 -5.65 -21.73
CA PRO A 280 -9.30 -5.13 -20.38
C PRO A 280 -9.25 -3.61 -20.30
#